data_b89971a12ea382be296af91c89f903a1
#
_entry.id   b89971a12ea382be296af91c89f903a1
#
_cell.length_a   1.000
_cell.length_b   1.000
_cell.length_c   1.000
_cell.angle_alpha   90.00
_cell.angle_beta   90.00
_cell.angle_gamma   90.00
#
_symmetry.space_group_name_H-M   'P 1'
#
loop_
_entity.id
_entity.type
_entity.pdbx_description
1 polymer ?
#
loop_
_entity_poly.entity_id
_entity_poly.type
_entity_poly.pdbx_seq_one_letter_code
_entity_poly.pdbx_strand_id
1 'polypeptide(L)'
;MYKVLRKQTAAYMLCMAGLSTCSGAANTAAESSANLVIAEGMIDAFYTFDSSTLQPFLSEAGESEESILSYQAWAEGGNYKVLVRAPCVSESANVISCSITVQDDPVVALETGFDVTDTFHVTFEDTVIKGVETSSNDQPIYYEAREWVEVNLPGVIEGPCKREKGMRVTPGDCARAMTDGYKQFTQAKKAEASSAFIPSKFVPPVLVEAVNFKLVPLGPDLVDLDFAAYMSSIEHLQETFTRSTNWPHQNITDEAAMEDMLNEEDRFNRRESFAYAVLTKDGEREMGCVYIKPSSKPGFGAEVSLWVTKADFDEGFDAQLYDWAEQWVEMSWPFSEVAYPGRSIEWTAWDKL
;
A
#
# COMPACT_ATOMS: atom_id res chain seq x y z
N MET A 1 -25.95 60.22 2.27
CA MET A 1 -27.32 60.71 2.66
C MET A 1 -27.93 59.58 3.46
N TYR A 2 -28.21 59.77 4.58
CA TYR A 2 -28.88 60.24 5.71
C TYR A 2 -28.51 59.50 6.99
N LYS A 3 -28.02 60.25 7.96
CA LYS A 3 -27.94 59.88 9.38
C LYS A 3 -29.34 59.78 9.97
N VAL A 4 -29.58 58.87 10.94
CA VAL A 4 -30.41 59.23 12.14
C VAL A 4 -29.84 58.51 13.37
N LEU A 5 -29.41 59.33 14.32
CA LEU A 5 -29.21 59.07 15.75
C LEU A 5 -30.53 58.91 16.48
N ARG A 6 -30.60 58.11 17.53
CA ARG A 6 -31.23 58.37 18.84
C ARG A 6 -31.40 57.06 19.62
N LYS A 7 -31.28 56.95 20.90
CA LYS A 7 -30.93 57.71 22.10
C LYS A 7 -30.79 56.66 23.22
N GLN A 8 -29.84 56.86 24.09
CA GLN A 8 -29.72 56.15 25.36
C GLN A 8 -30.90 56.40 26.26
N THR A 9 -31.36 55.37 26.96
CA THR A 9 -32.05 55.51 28.26
C THR A 9 -31.46 54.45 29.20
N ALA A 10 -30.81 54.95 30.22
CA ALA A 10 -30.36 54.22 31.37
C ALA A 10 -31.52 53.82 32.25
N ALA A 11 -31.68 52.58 32.58
CA ALA A 11 -32.48 52.08 33.68
C ALA A 11 -31.60 51.41 34.71
N TYR A 12 -31.32 52.08 35.79
CA TYR A 12 -30.79 51.48 37.01
C TYR A 12 -31.88 50.56 37.58
N MET A 13 -31.54 49.22 37.67
CA MET A 13 -32.37 48.36 38.48
C MET A 13 -31.42 47.62 39.44
N LEU A 14 -31.68 47.85 40.72
CA LEU A 14 -31.04 47.28 41.89
C LEU A 14 -31.02 45.76 41.82
N CYS A 15 -29.85 45.15 41.88
CA CYS A 15 -29.66 43.69 42.07
C CYS A 15 -29.44 43.43 43.55
N MET A 16 -30.47 42.98 44.24
CA MET A 16 -30.34 42.32 45.56
C MET A 16 -30.43 40.83 45.36
N ALA A 17 -29.46 40.12 45.98
CA ALA A 17 -29.45 38.74 46.43
C ALA A 17 -29.37 37.61 45.36
N GLY A 18 -28.27 36.90 45.34
CA GLY A 18 -28.05 35.61 44.69
C GLY A 18 -26.65 35.05 44.90
N LEU A 19 -26.18 34.90 46.16
CA LEU A 19 -25.01 34.10 46.53
C LEU A 19 -25.35 32.61 46.35
N SER A 20 -25.37 32.09 45.09
CA SER A 20 -25.57 30.64 44.88
C SER A 20 -24.96 30.08 43.58
N THR A 21 -24.18 30.85 42.81
CA THR A 21 -23.65 30.35 41.51
C THR A 21 -22.10 30.20 41.44
N CYS A 22 -21.36 30.55 42.48
CA CYS A 22 -19.90 30.39 42.52
C CYS A 22 -19.42 29.02 42.97
N SER A 23 -20.26 28.23 43.67
CA SER A 23 -19.84 26.89 44.15
C SER A 23 -19.73 25.85 43.03
N GLY A 24 -20.58 25.85 42.02
CA GLY A 24 -20.56 24.84 40.97
C GLY A 24 -19.37 24.96 40.03
N ALA A 25 -18.98 26.17 39.63
CA ALA A 25 -17.81 26.32 38.73
C ALA A 25 -16.45 26.06 39.41
N ALA A 26 -16.36 26.28 40.71
CA ALA A 26 -15.13 25.96 41.48
C ALA A 26 -14.96 24.44 41.70
N ASN A 27 -16.07 23.73 41.92
CA ASN A 27 -16.04 22.26 42.02
C ASN A 27 -15.67 21.58 40.73
N THR A 28 -16.26 21.96 39.60
CA THR A 28 -15.99 21.38 38.27
C THR A 28 -14.53 21.61 37.82
N ALA A 29 -13.94 22.77 38.16
CA ALA A 29 -12.55 23.06 37.87
C ALA A 29 -11.58 22.23 38.75
N ALA A 30 -11.93 21.99 40.01
CA ALA A 30 -11.15 21.17 40.94
C ALA A 30 -11.23 19.68 40.54
N GLU A 31 -12.38 19.17 40.14
CA GLU A 31 -12.61 17.81 39.67
C GLU A 31 -11.86 17.56 38.37
N SER A 32 -11.91 18.45 37.39
CA SER A 32 -11.14 18.36 36.15
C SER A 32 -9.64 18.33 36.37
N SER A 33 -9.12 19.08 37.34
CA SER A 33 -7.71 19.04 37.73
C SER A 33 -7.33 17.73 38.43
N ALA A 34 -8.22 17.16 39.24
CA ALA A 34 -8.00 15.86 39.89
C ALA A 34 -8.01 14.71 38.86
N ASN A 35 -8.94 14.75 37.88
CA ASN A 35 -9.05 13.75 36.84
C ASN A 35 -7.82 13.73 35.92
N LEU A 36 -7.21 14.87 35.61
CA LEU A 36 -5.94 14.95 34.91
C LEU A 36 -4.84 14.20 35.65
N VAL A 37 -4.70 14.42 36.96
CA VAL A 37 -3.68 13.75 37.78
C VAL A 37 -3.93 12.24 37.83
N ILE A 38 -5.18 11.80 37.93
CA ILE A 38 -5.54 10.38 37.95
C ILE A 38 -5.23 9.73 36.61
N ALA A 39 -5.59 10.38 35.49
CA ALA A 39 -5.30 9.91 34.14
C ALA A 39 -3.79 9.79 33.92
N GLU A 40 -3.00 10.80 34.28
CA GLU A 40 -1.53 10.74 34.21
C GLU A 40 -0.97 9.57 35.04
N GLY A 41 -1.49 9.36 36.25
CA GLY A 41 -1.08 8.23 37.10
C GLY A 41 -1.45 6.87 36.52
N MET A 42 -2.61 6.75 35.84
CA MET A 42 -3.00 5.54 35.11
C MET A 42 -2.02 5.25 33.98
N ILE A 43 -1.67 6.29 33.16
CA ILE A 43 -0.69 6.12 32.08
C ILE A 43 0.69 5.73 32.62
N ASP A 44 1.14 6.33 33.74
CA ASP A 44 2.38 5.93 34.40
C ASP A 44 2.35 4.46 34.79
N ALA A 45 1.25 4.02 35.41
CA ALA A 45 1.04 2.62 35.81
C ALA A 45 0.99 1.68 34.58
N PHE A 46 0.39 2.10 33.46
CA PHE A 46 0.34 1.31 32.22
C PHE A 46 1.76 0.98 31.71
N TYR A 47 2.64 1.97 31.63
CA TYR A 47 4.00 1.78 31.10
C TYR A 47 5.01 1.23 32.14
N THR A 48 4.55 0.86 33.33
CA THR A 48 5.36 0.00 34.22
C THR A 48 5.38 -1.46 33.75
N PHE A 49 4.38 -1.85 32.91
CA PHE A 49 4.11 -3.24 32.52
C PHE A 49 3.86 -4.20 33.69
N ASP A 50 3.48 -3.65 34.84
CA ASP A 50 3.05 -4.39 36.01
C ASP A 50 1.54 -4.18 36.22
N SER A 51 0.76 -5.22 35.93
CA SER A 51 -0.70 -5.18 36.06
C SER A 51 -1.17 -4.85 37.48
N SER A 52 -0.39 -5.18 38.50
CA SER A 52 -0.73 -4.88 39.89
C SER A 52 -0.71 -3.38 40.21
N THR A 53 0.06 -2.59 39.48
CA THR A 53 0.09 -1.12 39.59
C THR A 53 -1.03 -0.44 38.80
N LEU A 54 -1.47 -1.04 37.69
CA LEU A 54 -2.51 -0.51 36.80
C LEU A 54 -3.92 -0.86 37.26
N GLN A 55 -4.14 -2.09 37.73
CA GLN A 55 -5.46 -2.60 38.12
C GLN A 55 -6.21 -1.70 39.10
N PRO A 56 -5.58 -1.05 40.15
CA PRO A 56 -6.30 -0.16 41.03
C PRO A 56 -7.00 1.02 40.37
N PHE A 57 -6.45 1.53 39.23
CA PHE A 57 -7.08 2.59 38.43
C PHE A 57 -8.30 2.12 37.66
N LEU A 58 -8.35 0.82 37.31
CA LEU A 58 -9.36 0.25 36.41
C LEU A 58 -10.48 -0.50 37.18
N SER A 59 -10.40 -0.60 38.51
CA SER A 59 -11.28 -1.45 39.34
C SER A 59 -12.79 -1.16 39.19
N GLU A 60 -13.16 0.04 38.69
CA GLU A 60 -14.52 0.42 38.38
C GLU A 60 -14.77 0.77 36.88
N ALA A 61 -13.79 0.42 36.02
CA ALA A 61 -13.85 0.71 34.61
C ALA A 61 -14.66 -0.32 33.79
N GLY A 62 -15.33 -1.27 34.45
CA GLY A 62 -16.18 -2.25 33.79
C GLY A 62 -15.43 -3.12 32.80
N GLU A 63 -15.95 -3.25 31.56
CA GLU A 63 -15.33 -4.07 30.50
C GLU A 63 -13.96 -3.53 30.06
N SER A 64 -13.65 -2.26 30.34
CA SER A 64 -12.35 -1.67 29.99
C SER A 64 -11.21 -2.23 30.84
N GLU A 65 -11.47 -2.72 32.08
CA GLU A 65 -10.42 -3.29 32.94
C GLU A 65 -9.67 -4.42 32.23
N GLU A 66 -10.39 -5.46 31.79
CA GLU A 66 -9.80 -6.63 31.12
C GLU A 66 -9.14 -6.23 29.80
N SER A 67 -9.75 -5.32 29.03
CA SER A 67 -9.25 -4.84 27.76
C SER A 67 -7.91 -4.09 27.90
N ILE A 68 -7.81 -3.17 28.87
CA ILE A 68 -6.60 -2.37 29.07
C ILE A 68 -5.46 -3.19 29.71
N LEU A 69 -5.78 -4.12 30.62
CA LEU A 69 -4.79 -5.07 31.15
C LEU A 69 -4.25 -5.99 30.04
N SER A 70 -5.11 -6.45 29.14
CA SER A 70 -4.70 -7.21 27.94
C SER A 70 -3.82 -6.37 27.01
N TYR A 71 -4.13 -5.07 26.86
CA TYR A 71 -3.31 -4.17 26.07
C TYR A 71 -1.95 -3.90 26.72
N GLN A 72 -1.90 -3.72 28.06
CA GLN A 72 -0.63 -3.61 28.78
C GLN A 72 0.28 -4.83 28.55
N ALA A 73 -0.29 -6.04 28.62
CA ALA A 73 0.44 -7.28 28.36
C ALA A 73 0.91 -7.40 26.89
N TRP A 74 0.10 -6.91 25.94
CA TRP A 74 0.53 -6.78 24.54
C TRP A 74 1.70 -5.81 24.40
N ALA A 75 1.62 -4.63 25.01
CA ALA A 75 2.66 -3.60 24.98
C ALA A 75 3.98 -4.09 25.61
N GLU A 76 3.89 -4.85 26.70
CA GLU A 76 5.06 -5.52 27.30
C GLU A 76 5.69 -6.50 26.31
N GLY A 77 4.89 -7.39 25.71
CA GLY A 77 5.36 -8.36 24.75
C GLY A 77 5.89 -7.74 23.47
N GLY A 78 5.34 -6.60 23.04
CA GLY A 78 5.77 -5.79 21.91
C GLY A 78 6.96 -4.86 22.21
N ASN A 79 7.53 -4.94 23.43
CA ASN A 79 8.71 -4.16 23.86
C ASN A 79 8.51 -2.64 23.65
N TYR A 80 7.34 -2.12 24.03
CA TYR A 80 7.00 -0.71 23.89
C TYR A 80 7.96 0.20 24.63
N LYS A 81 8.46 1.22 23.95
CA LYS A 81 9.35 2.25 24.49
C LYS A 81 8.73 3.61 24.27
N VAL A 82 8.44 4.33 25.35
CA VAL A 82 7.93 5.69 25.26
C VAL A 82 9.00 6.61 24.69
N LEU A 83 8.70 7.24 23.57
CA LEU A 83 9.54 8.25 22.91
C LEU A 83 9.11 9.67 23.28
N VAL A 84 7.79 9.92 23.20
CA VAL A 84 7.21 11.21 23.55
C VAL A 84 5.97 10.98 24.39
N ARG A 85 5.86 11.71 25.48
CA ARG A 85 4.67 11.75 26.33
C ARG A 85 4.16 13.19 26.40
N ALA A 86 3.05 13.45 25.73
CA ALA A 86 2.35 14.71 25.89
C ALA A 86 1.58 14.73 27.22
N PRO A 87 1.43 15.89 27.87
CA PRO A 87 0.53 16.00 29.02
C PRO A 87 -0.89 15.60 28.62
N CYS A 88 -1.61 14.93 29.52
CA CYS A 88 -3.03 14.65 29.31
C CYS A 88 -3.83 15.96 29.25
N VAL A 89 -4.86 15.96 28.44
CA VAL A 89 -5.73 17.15 28.22
C VAL A 89 -7.19 16.78 28.40
N SER A 90 -8.00 17.75 28.83
CA SER A 90 -9.46 17.57 28.89
C SER A 90 -10.02 17.59 27.48
N GLU A 91 -10.61 16.48 27.04
CA GLU A 91 -11.28 16.35 25.75
C GLU A 91 -12.75 16.80 25.84
N SER A 92 -13.38 16.47 26.96
CA SER A 92 -14.73 16.92 27.31
C SER A 92 -14.88 17.10 28.82
N ALA A 93 -16.08 17.34 29.31
CA ALA A 93 -16.35 17.57 30.73
C ALA A 93 -15.91 16.38 31.62
N ASN A 94 -16.02 15.16 31.10
CA ASN A 94 -15.76 13.92 31.82
C ASN A 94 -14.79 12.96 31.09
N VAL A 95 -14.11 13.41 30.03
CA VAL A 95 -13.14 12.62 29.29
C VAL A 95 -11.78 13.33 29.27
N ILE A 96 -10.76 12.62 29.67
CA ILE A 96 -9.36 13.03 29.60
C ILE A 96 -8.68 12.22 28.50
N SER A 97 -7.98 12.90 27.61
CA SER A 97 -7.21 12.30 26.51
C SER A 97 -5.71 12.38 26.80
N CYS A 98 -5.03 11.25 26.71
CA CYS A 98 -3.59 11.10 26.95
C CYS A 98 -2.94 10.48 25.72
N SER A 99 -2.06 11.21 25.03
CA SER A 99 -1.37 10.75 23.83
C SER A 99 0.10 10.46 24.11
N ILE A 100 0.53 9.26 23.75
CA ILE A 100 1.89 8.75 23.99
C ILE A 100 2.44 8.20 22.67
N THR A 101 3.57 8.75 22.21
CA THR A 101 4.28 8.19 21.06
C THR A 101 5.25 7.12 21.53
N VAL A 102 5.15 5.96 20.95
CA VAL A 102 5.94 4.78 21.32
C VAL A 102 6.66 4.23 20.10
N GLN A 103 7.78 3.59 20.34
CA GLN A 103 8.39 2.63 19.42
C GLN A 103 8.08 1.23 19.95
N ASP A 104 7.61 0.35 19.08
CA ASP A 104 7.33 -1.04 19.41
C ASP A 104 7.91 -1.99 18.37
N ASP A 105 8.22 -3.22 18.80
CA ASP A 105 8.85 -4.23 17.93
C ASP A 105 7.98 -4.64 16.75
N PRO A 106 6.63 -4.79 16.85
CA PRO A 106 5.75 -5.04 15.71
C PRO A 106 5.88 -3.98 14.60
N VAL A 107 5.85 -2.70 14.94
CA VAL A 107 5.97 -1.61 13.95
C VAL A 107 7.39 -1.48 13.40
N VAL A 108 8.41 -1.63 14.26
CA VAL A 108 9.82 -1.68 13.82
C VAL A 108 10.07 -2.80 12.82
N ALA A 109 9.41 -3.95 12.98
CA ALA A 109 9.53 -5.09 12.05
C ALA A 109 9.02 -4.77 10.62
N LEU A 110 8.20 -3.73 10.45
CA LEU A 110 7.71 -3.26 9.15
C LEU A 110 8.70 -2.36 8.40
N GLU A 111 9.76 -1.91 9.08
CA GLU A 111 10.85 -1.08 8.52
C GLU A 111 10.37 0.22 7.85
N THR A 112 9.28 0.80 8.35
CA THR A 112 8.71 2.04 7.80
C THR A 112 9.37 3.31 8.35
N GLY A 113 10.08 3.19 9.48
CA GLY A 113 10.60 4.33 10.24
C GLY A 113 9.51 5.14 10.95
N PHE A 114 8.32 4.58 11.10
CA PHE A 114 7.17 5.21 11.73
C PHE A 114 7.11 4.83 13.22
N ASP A 115 6.77 5.80 14.07
CA ASP A 115 6.48 5.59 15.47
C ASP A 115 4.99 5.79 15.72
N VAL A 116 4.37 4.89 16.48
CA VAL A 116 2.92 4.93 16.76
C VAL A 116 2.63 5.93 17.88
N THR A 117 1.54 6.66 17.74
CA THR A 117 0.97 7.45 18.84
C THR A 117 -0.33 6.80 19.28
N ASP A 118 -0.31 6.23 20.46
CA ASP A 118 -1.49 5.73 21.16
C ASP A 118 -2.15 6.87 21.92
N THR A 119 -3.48 6.90 21.87
CA THR A 119 -4.28 7.85 22.63
C THR A 119 -5.25 7.09 23.51
N PHE A 120 -5.19 7.34 24.80
CA PHE A 120 -6.13 6.80 25.79
C PHE A 120 -7.18 7.85 26.10
N HIS A 121 -8.46 7.49 25.91
CA HIS A 121 -9.62 8.33 26.24
C HIS A 121 -10.23 7.80 27.53
N VAL A 122 -9.92 8.49 28.63
CA VAL A 122 -10.29 8.07 30.00
C VAL A 122 -11.56 8.79 30.43
N THR A 123 -12.64 8.02 30.61
CA THR A 123 -13.95 8.53 31.05
C THR A 123 -14.11 8.46 32.55
N PHE A 124 -14.54 9.56 33.14
CA PHE A 124 -14.71 9.73 34.58
C PHE A 124 -16.17 9.91 34.97
N GLU A 125 -16.52 9.43 36.16
CA GLU A 125 -17.68 9.86 36.94
C GLU A 125 -17.13 10.38 38.29
N ASP A 126 -17.29 11.65 38.58
CA ASP A 126 -16.57 12.38 39.62
C ASP A 126 -15.05 12.22 39.46
N THR A 127 -14.37 11.52 40.36
CA THR A 127 -12.92 11.23 40.30
C THR A 127 -12.62 9.73 40.09
N VAL A 128 -13.60 8.97 39.60
CA VAL A 128 -13.47 7.53 39.39
C VAL A 128 -13.47 7.21 37.89
N ILE A 129 -12.50 6.42 37.42
CA ILE A 129 -12.45 5.94 36.04
C ILE A 129 -13.59 4.93 35.82
N LYS A 130 -14.45 5.21 34.84
CA LYS A 130 -15.57 4.37 34.45
C LYS A 130 -15.39 3.71 33.09
N GLY A 131 -14.43 4.16 32.31
CA GLY A 131 -14.09 3.54 31.02
C GLY A 131 -12.77 4.06 30.49
N VAL A 132 -12.12 3.26 29.68
CA VAL A 132 -10.93 3.63 28.93
C VAL A 132 -11.04 3.06 27.53
N GLU A 133 -11.03 3.93 26.53
CA GLU A 133 -10.93 3.57 25.12
C GLU A 133 -9.55 3.94 24.60
N THR A 134 -9.08 3.23 23.57
CA THR A 134 -7.79 3.52 22.94
C THR A 134 -7.95 3.70 21.44
N SER A 135 -7.17 4.61 20.89
CA SER A 135 -7.01 4.79 19.45
C SER A 135 -5.54 4.93 19.10
N SER A 136 -5.15 4.62 17.87
CA SER A 136 -3.79 4.75 17.37
C SER A 136 -3.78 5.38 15.98
N ASN A 137 -2.63 5.91 15.57
CA ASN A 137 -2.40 6.44 14.24
C ASN A 137 -1.68 5.42 13.34
N ASP A 138 -1.96 4.14 13.50
CA ASP A 138 -1.38 3.05 12.72
C ASP A 138 -1.44 3.32 11.21
N GLN A 139 -0.37 2.97 10.52
CA GLN A 139 -0.32 3.05 9.06
C GLN A 139 -1.01 1.85 8.40
N PRO A 140 -1.53 2.01 7.16
CA PRO A 140 -2.20 0.92 6.44
C PRO A 140 -1.37 -0.37 6.35
N ILE A 141 -0.05 -0.27 6.22
CA ILE A 141 0.86 -1.42 6.15
C ILE A 141 0.81 -2.31 7.41
N TYR A 142 0.46 -1.74 8.56
CA TYR A 142 0.28 -2.51 9.79
C TYR A 142 -0.87 -3.52 9.65
N TYR A 143 -1.98 -3.08 9.07
CA TYR A 143 -3.15 -3.93 8.82
C TYR A 143 -2.88 -4.95 7.72
N GLU A 144 -2.18 -4.54 6.64
CA GLU A 144 -1.76 -5.43 5.56
C GLU A 144 -0.86 -6.56 6.09
N ALA A 145 0.11 -6.25 6.92
CA ALA A 145 0.99 -7.23 7.55
C ALA A 145 0.22 -8.18 8.47
N ARG A 146 -0.75 -7.67 9.22
CA ARG A 146 -1.61 -8.46 10.08
C ARG A 146 -2.43 -9.48 9.27
N GLU A 147 -3.10 -9.04 8.21
CA GLU A 147 -3.86 -9.91 7.31
C GLU A 147 -2.96 -10.97 6.67
N TRP A 148 -1.76 -10.57 6.26
CA TRP A 148 -0.78 -11.50 5.71
C TRP A 148 -0.40 -12.60 6.71
N VAL A 149 -0.16 -12.24 7.98
CA VAL A 149 0.12 -13.22 9.05
C VAL A 149 -1.08 -14.15 9.29
N GLU A 150 -2.30 -13.62 9.29
CA GLU A 150 -3.52 -14.40 9.45
C GLU A 150 -3.65 -15.48 8.35
N VAL A 151 -3.28 -15.14 7.12
CA VAL A 151 -3.38 -16.05 5.97
C VAL A 151 -2.18 -17.02 5.88
N ASN A 152 -0.95 -16.52 6.07
CA ASN A 152 0.26 -17.29 5.78
C ASN A 152 0.85 -18.01 7.00
N LEU A 153 0.49 -17.59 8.20
CA LEU A 153 1.00 -18.14 9.46
C LEU A 153 -0.16 -18.50 10.42
N PRO A 154 -1.11 -19.37 10.03
CA PRO A 154 -2.29 -19.70 10.86
C PRO A 154 -1.92 -20.22 12.26
N GLY A 155 -0.77 -20.86 12.42
CA GLY A 155 -0.26 -21.30 13.71
C GLY A 155 0.01 -20.17 14.71
N VAL A 156 0.25 -18.93 14.24
CA VAL A 156 0.35 -17.74 15.10
C VAL A 156 -1.01 -17.39 15.68
N ILE A 157 -2.05 -17.46 14.85
CA ILE A 157 -3.42 -17.08 15.21
C ILE A 157 -4.05 -18.13 16.13
N GLU A 158 -3.88 -19.42 15.80
CA GLU A 158 -4.44 -20.55 16.56
C GLU A 158 -3.66 -20.86 17.85
N GLY A 159 -2.40 -20.40 17.94
CA GLY A 159 -1.51 -20.58 19.06
C GLY A 159 -1.42 -19.31 19.94
N PRO A 160 -0.29 -18.57 19.91
CA PRO A 160 -0.07 -17.44 20.82
C PRO A 160 -1.10 -16.32 20.69
N CYS A 161 -1.74 -16.15 19.54
CA CYS A 161 -2.77 -15.13 19.33
C CYS A 161 -4.21 -15.64 19.49
N LYS A 162 -4.37 -16.86 19.97
CA LYS A 162 -5.69 -17.45 20.23
C LYS A 162 -6.55 -16.53 21.10
N ARG A 163 -7.83 -16.44 20.73
CA ARG A 163 -8.83 -15.69 21.49
C ARG A 163 -9.81 -16.63 22.17
N GLU A 164 -10.17 -16.31 23.41
CA GLU A 164 -11.26 -16.93 24.14
C GLU A 164 -12.20 -15.82 24.65
N LYS A 165 -13.48 -15.97 24.44
CA LYS A 165 -14.51 -14.95 24.74
C LYS A 165 -14.17 -13.54 24.19
N GLY A 166 -13.51 -13.48 23.04
CA GLY A 166 -13.12 -12.22 22.39
C GLY A 166 -11.77 -11.67 22.79
N MET A 167 -11.17 -12.13 23.88
CA MET A 167 -9.88 -11.66 24.39
C MET A 167 -8.73 -12.60 24.02
N ARG A 168 -7.52 -12.08 23.83
CA ARG A 168 -6.31 -12.89 23.64
C ARG A 168 -5.96 -13.60 24.96
N VAL A 169 -5.62 -14.88 24.86
CA VAL A 169 -5.25 -15.69 26.05
C VAL A 169 -3.86 -15.28 26.57
N THR A 170 -2.92 -15.06 25.67
CA THR A 170 -1.55 -14.65 25.99
C THR A 170 -1.15 -13.43 25.14
N PRO A 171 -1.60 -12.20 25.50
CA PRO A 171 -1.38 -11.02 24.67
C PRO A 171 0.10 -10.73 24.41
N GLY A 172 0.96 -10.88 25.39
CA GLY A 172 2.40 -10.66 25.24
C GLY A 172 3.08 -11.67 24.31
N ASP A 173 2.71 -12.97 24.41
CA ASP A 173 3.22 -13.98 23.47
C ASP A 173 2.72 -13.75 22.07
N CYS A 174 1.46 -13.28 21.93
CA CYS A 174 0.90 -12.88 20.65
C CYS A 174 1.68 -11.70 20.04
N ALA A 175 2.00 -10.67 20.80
CA ALA A 175 2.78 -9.53 20.31
C ALA A 175 4.16 -9.97 19.78
N ARG A 176 4.86 -10.84 20.51
CA ARG A 176 6.13 -11.43 20.07
C ARG A 176 5.99 -12.23 18.77
N ALA A 177 4.98 -13.10 18.69
CA ALA A 177 4.73 -13.91 17.51
C ALA A 177 4.32 -13.07 16.29
N MET A 178 3.51 -12.01 16.48
CA MET A 178 3.16 -11.06 15.43
C MET A 178 4.37 -10.27 14.95
N THR A 179 5.27 -9.86 15.84
CA THR A 179 6.55 -9.23 15.47
C THR A 179 7.35 -10.12 14.51
N ASP A 180 7.48 -11.40 14.81
CA ASP A 180 8.21 -12.34 13.94
C ASP A 180 7.44 -12.60 12.64
N GLY A 181 6.13 -12.59 12.66
CA GLY A 181 5.28 -12.64 11.47
C GLY A 181 5.45 -11.41 10.57
N TYR A 182 5.55 -10.21 11.14
CA TYR A 182 5.76 -8.97 10.40
C TYR A 182 7.15 -8.89 9.77
N LYS A 183 8.19 -9.44 10.43
CA LYS A 183 9.51 -9.61 9.80
C LYS A 183 9.43 -10.50 8.56
N GLN A 184 8.68 -11.62 8.63
CA GLN A 184 8.48 -12.51 7.50
C GLN A 184 7.69 -11.83 6.37
N PHE A 185 6.64 -11.09 6.69
CA PHE A 185 5.91 -10.25 5.72
C PHE A 185 6.85 -9.27 5.01
N THR A 186 7.66 -8.52 5.76
CA THR A 186 8.62 -7.55 5.19
C THR A 186 9.65 -8.24 4.29
N GLN A 187 10.14 -9.43 4.68
CA GLN A 187 11.04 -10.24 3.85
C GLN A 187 10.35 -10.74 2.56
N ALA A 188 9.10 -11.21 2.66
CA ALA A 188 8.33 -11.64 1.50
C ALA A 188 8.10 -10.49 0.51
N LYS A 189 7.71 -9.31 1.00
CA LYS A 189 7.57 -8.09 0.16
C LYS A 189 8.88 -7.69 -0.52
N LYS A 190 10.01 -7.78 0.17
CA LYS A 190 11.33 -7.51 -0.44
C LYS A 190 11.70 -8.53 -1.50
N ALA A 191 11.42 -9.81 -1.25
CA ALA A 191 11.67 -10.88 -2.22
C ALA A 191 10.77 -10.70 -3.46
N GLU A 192 9.51 -10.37 -3.29
CA GLU A 192 8.58 -10.04 -4.38
C GLU A 192 9.09 -8.84 -5.19
N ALA A 193 9.48 -7.75 -4.53
CA ALA A 193 10.01 -6.56 -5.18
C ALA A 193 11.34 -6.82 -5.92
N SER A 194 12.17 -7.73 -5.41
CA SER A 194 13.45 -8.10 -6.05
C SER A 194 13.27 -9.10 -7.21
N SER A 195 12.16 -9.84 -7.23
CA SER A 195 11.79 -10.75 -8.34
C SER A 195 10.91 -10.06 -9.39
N ALA A 196 10.42 -8.85 -9.12
CA ALA A 196 9.60 -8.09 -10.07
C ALA A 196 10.41 -7.76 -11.33
N PHE A 197 9.79 -7.96 -12.51
CA PHE A 197 10.44 -7.70 -13.80
C PHE A 197 10.91 -6.25 -13.94
N ILE A 198 10.14 -5.29 -13.43
CA ILE A 198 10.50 -3.87 -13.43
C ILE A 198 10.31 -3.25 -12.04
N PRO A 199 11.12 -2.23 -11.66
CA PRO A 199 10.99 -1.54 -10.40
C PRO A 199 9.57 -0.98 -10.17
N SER A 200 9.06 -1.06 -8.95
CA SER A 200 7.69 -0.62 -8.62
C SER A 200 7.38 0.83 -8.96
N LYS A 201 8.40 1.70 -8.91
CA LYS A 201 8.28 3.14 -9.24
C LYS A 201 8.38 3.45 -10.73
N PHE A 202 8.81 2.49 -11.55
CA PHE A 202 8.88 2.69 -12.99
C PHE A 202 7.45 2.67 -13.57
N VAL A 203 7.15 3.62 -14.44
CA VAL A 203 5.85 3.70 -15.13
C VAL A 203 6.07 3.33 -16.60
N PRO A 204 5.56 2.17 -17.05
CA PRO A 204 5.63 1.79 -18.46
C PRO A 204 4.93 2.84 -19.34
N PRO A 205 5.51 3.26 -20.46
CA PRO A 205 4.86 4.20 -21.35
C PRO A 205 3.57 3.62 -21.93
N VAL A 206 2.51 4.42 -21.99
CA VAL A 206 1.22 4.04 -22.64
C VAL A 206 1.04 4.67 -24.02
N LEU A 207 1.93 5.57 -24.40
CA LEU A 207 2.04 6.14 -25.75
C LEU A 207 3.50 6.54 -25.97
N VAL A 208 4.08 6.08 -27.06
CA VAL A 208 5.41 6.50 -27.52
C VAL A 208 5.32 6.99 -28.95
N GLU A 209 5.65 8.25 -29.17
CA GLU A 209 5.63 8.85 -30.50
C GLU A 209 7.02 8.87 -31.12
N ALA A 210 7.19 8.17 -32.24
CA ALA A 210 8.35 8.28 -33.12
C ALA A 210 8.06 9.24 -34.30
N VAL A 211 9.02 9.46 -35.18
CA VAL A 211 8.85 10.37 -36.33
C VAL A 211 7.73 9.89 -37.28
N ASN A 212 7.75 8.60 -37.65
CA ASN A 212 6.88 8.04 -38.68
C ASN A 212 5.82 7.06 -38.17
N PHE A 213 5.88 6.69 -36.90
CA PHE A 213 4.97 5.72 -36.26
C PHE A 213 4.74 6.08 -34.79
N LYS A 214 3.86 5.35 -34.14
CA LYS A 214 3.66 5.42 -32.67
C LYS A 214 3.47 4.01 -32.09
N LEU A 215 3.81 3.86 -30.80
CA LEU A 215 3.56 2.65 -30.05
C LEU A 215 2.48 2.90 -29.01
N VAL A 216 1.57 1.96 -28.87
CA VAL A 216 0.58 1.91 -27.79
C VAL A 216 0.54 0.49 -27.22
N PRO A 217 0.22 0.29 -25.93
CA PRO A 217 0.04 -1.05 -25.40
C PRO A 217 -0.95 -1.86 -26.22
N LEU A 218 -0.63 -3.13 -26.43
CA LEU A 218 -1.53 -4.07 -27.09
C LEU A 218 -2.70 -4.39 -26.17
N GLY A 219 -3.90 -4.45 -26.71
CA GLY A 219 -5.11 -4.71 -25.94
C GLY A 219 -6.36 -4.83 -26.81
N PRO A 220 -7.53 -5.14 -26.22
CA PRO A 220 -8.77 -5.46 -26.94
C PRO A 220 -9.22 -4.43 -27.97
N ASP A 221 -8.94 -3.15 -27.75
CA ASP A 221 -9.31 -2.07 -28.67
C ASP A 221 -8.55 -2.11 -30.01
N LEU A 222 -7.47 -2.90 -30.08
CA LEU A 222 -6.62 -3.04 -31.27
C LEU A 222 -6.80 -4.38 -31.97
N VAL A 223 -7.69 -5.27 -31.52
CA VAL A 223 -7.80 -6.64 -32.00
C VAL A 223 -7.95 -6.72 -33.53
N ASP A 224 -8.77 -5.88 -34.13
CA ASP A 224 -9.00 -5.89 -35.59
C ASP A 224 -7.75 -5.47 -36.36
N LEU A 225 -6.97 -4.50 -35.85
CA LEU A 225 -5.74 -4.02 -36.49
C LEU A 225 -4.64 -5.05 -36.39
N ASP A 226 -4.43 -5.61 -35.20
CA ASP A 226 -3.41 -6.63 -34.94
C ASP A 226 -3.72 -7.91 -35.72
N PHE A 227 -4.97 -8.39 -35.68
CA PHE A 227 -5.40 -9.54 -36.45
C PHE A 227 -5.13 -9.34 -37.94
N ALA A 228 -5.53 -8.21 -38.53
CA ALA A 228 -5.30 -7.92 -39.94
C ALA A 228 -3.79 -7.85 -40.27
N ALA A 229 -2.96 -7.29 -39.36
CA ALA A 229 -1.54 -7.15 -39.56
C ALA A 229 -0.83 -8.53 -39.63
N TYR A 230 -0.97 -9.38 -38.60
CA TYR A 230 -0.29 -10.66 -38.60
C TYR A 230 -0.86 -11.66 -39.61
N MET A 231 -2.16 -11.65 -39.88
CA MET A 231 -2.79 -12.51 -40.88
C MET A 231 -2.37 -12.17 -42.30
N SER A 232 -1.99 -10.91 -42.56
CA SER A 232 -1.42 -10.51 -43.87
C SER A 232 -0.03 -11.06 -44.13
N SER A 233 0.61 -11.66 -43.12
CA SER A 233 2.07 -11.91 -43.12
C SER A 233 2.47 -13.28 -42.52
N ILE A 234 1.56 -14.29 -42.61
CA ILE A 234 1.68 -15.58 -41.95
C ILE A 234 3.05 -16.24 -42.20
N GLU A 235 3.39 -16.54 -43.46
CA GLU A 235 4.63 -17.23 -43.79
C GLU A 235 5.86 -16.43 -43.36
N HIS A 236 5.81 -15.10 -43.59
CA HIS A 236 6.88 -14.19 -43.20
C HIS A 236 7.15 -14.23 -41.69
N LEU A 237 6.12 -14.17 -40.85
CA LEU A 237 6.24 -14.17 -39.38
C LEU A 237 6.65 -15.53 -38.84
N GLN A 238 6.21 -16.62 -39.49
CA GLN A 238 6.67 -17.96 -39.16
C GLN A 238 8.18 -18.15 -39.41
N GLU A 239 8.71 -17.52 -40.45
CA GLU A 239 10.14 -17.59 -40.77
C GLU A 239 11.00 -16.66 -39.94
N THR A 240 10.56 -15.41 -39.77
CA THR A 240 11.41 -14.34 -39.22
C THR A 240 11.25 -14.13 -37.71
N PHE A 241 10.05 -14.36 -37.18
CA PHE A 241 9.74 -14.04 -35.77
C PHE A 241 9.59 -15.29 -34.90
N THR A 242 8.61 -16.17 -35.20
CA THR A 242 8.35 -17.31 -34.31
C THR A 242 9.23 -18.52 -34.58
N ARG A 243 9.79 -18.66 -35.76
CA ARG A 243 10.49 -19.86 -36.21
C ARG A 243 9.62 -21.12 -36.06
N SER A 244 8.31 -20.96 -36.21
CA SER A 244 7.31 -22.00 -35.94
C SER A 244 6.08 -21.76 -36.81
N THR A 245 5.39 -22.83 -37.20
CA THR A 245 4.10 -22.79 -37.87
C THR A 245 2.91 -22.73 -36.89
N ASN A 246 3.18 -22.68 -35.59
CA ASN A 246 2.11 -22.65 -34.58
C ASN A 246 1.44 -21.27 -34.50
N TRP A 247 2.15 -20.20 -34.85
CA TRP A 247 1.61 -18.84 -34.89
C TRP A 247 2.43 -17.97 -35.90
N PRO A 248 1.77 -17.09 -36.62
CA PRO A 248 0.32 -17.10 -36.89
C PRO A 248 -0.05 -18.24 -37.85
N HIS A 249 -1.32 -18.62 -37.92
CA HIS A 249 -1.81 -19.61 -38.86
C HIS A 249 -3.24 -19.29 -39.32
N GLN A 250 -3.66 -19.83 -40.48
CA GLN A 250 -4.93 -19.49 -41.13
C GLN A 250 -6.20 -19.84 -40.32
N ASN A 251 -6.08 -20.64 -39.26
CA ASN A 251 -7.22 -21.09 -38.46
C ASN A 251 -7.38 -20.34 -37.15
N ILE A 252 -6.72 -19.21 -36.97
CA ILE A 252 -6.95 -18.33 -35.80
C ILE A 252 -8.35 -17.72 -35.94
N THR A 253 -9.17 -17.88 -34.87
CA THR A 253 -10.53 -17.30 -34.86
C THR A 253 -10.51 -15.93 -34.20
N ASP A 254 -11.57 -15.14 -34.45
CA ASP A 254 -11.75 -13.83 -33.85
C ASP A 254 -11.77 -13.92 -32.29
N GLU A 255 -12.36 -15.01 -31.75
CA GLU A 255 -12.40 -15.25 -30.32
C GLU A 255 -10.99 -15.52 -29.76
N ALA A 256 -10.17 -16.31 -30.50
CA ALA A 256 -8.79 -16.59 -30.07
C ALA A 256 -7.91 -15.33 -30.15
N ALA A 257 -8.10 -14.48 -31.15
CA ALA A 257 -7.43 -13.20 -31.27
C ALA A 257 -7.81 -12.26 -30.10
N MET A 258 -9.09 -12.18 -29.77
CA MET A 258 -9.57 -11.39 -28.65
C MET A 258 -9.02 -11.91 -27.31
N GLU A 259 -8.97 -13.22 -27.10
CA GLU A 259 -8.39 -13.82 -25.88
C GLU A 259 -6.90 -13.46 -25.76
N ASP A 260 -6.15 -13.47 -26.86
CA ASP A 260 -4.73 -13.07 -26.86
C ASP A 260 -4.56 -11.59 -26.48
N MET A 261 -5.39 -10.69 -27.03
CA MET A 261 -5.41 -9.27 -26.66
C MET A 261 -5.70 -9.02 -25.18
N LEU A 262 -6.69 -9.73 -24.62
CA LEU A 262 -7.02 -9.66 -23.19
C LEU A 262 -5.86 -10.16 -22.33
N ASN A 263 -5.17 -11.21 -22.76
CA ASN A 263 -4.00 -11.74 -22.06
C ASN A 263 -2.81 -10.78 -22.11
N GLU A 264 -2.57 -10.09 -23.24
CA GLU A 264 -1.49 -9.09 -23.32
C GLU A 264 -1.79 -7.86 -22.43
N GLU A 265 -3.03 -7.36 -22.45
CA GLU A 265 -3.45 -6.28 -21.56
C GLU A 265 -3.29 -6.66 -20.08
N ASP A 266 -3.68 -7.87 -19.68
CA ASP A 266 -3.57 -8.37 -18.33
C ASP A 266 -2.09 -8.48 -17.89
N ARG A 267 -1.21 -9.04 -18.74
CA ARG A 267 0.25 -9.08 -18.49
C ARG A 267 0.86 -7.70 -18.35
N PHE A 268 0.45 -6.74 -19.18
CA PHE A 268 0.88 -5.35 -19.11
C PHE A 268 0.47 -4.72 -17.76
N ASN A 269 -0.79 -4.88 -17.38
CA ASN A 269 -1.34 -4.33 -16.14
C ASN A 269 -0.70 -4.97 -14.88
N ARG A 270 -0.39 -6.27 -14.93
CA ARG A 270 0.36 -6.98 -13.87
C ARG A 270 1.86 -6.75 -13.91
N ARG A 271 2.36 -6.00 -14.91
CA ARG A 271 3.77 -5.64 -15.06
C ARG A 271 4.69 -6.87 -15.29
N GLU A 272 4.16 -7.92 -15.89
CA GLU A 272 4.84 -9.17 -16.16
C GLU A 272 5.57 -9.18 -17.51
N SER A 273 4.98 -8.54 -18.52
CA SER A 273 5.55 -8.28 -19.84
C SER A 273 4.83 -7.10 -20.49
N PHE A 274 5.42 -6.55 -21.53
CA PHE A 274 4.91 -5.37 -22.21
C PHE A 274 4.92 -5.58 -23.73
N ALA A 275 3.73 -5.68 -24.31
CA ALA A 275 3.53 -5.76 -25.74
C ALA A 275 2.99 -4.43 -26.26
N TYR A 276 3.55 -3.96 -27.35
CA TYR A 276 3.17 -2.69 -27.98
C TYR A 276 2.88 -2.90 -29.46
N ALA A 277 1.69 -2.50 -29.89
CA ALA A 277 1.39 -2.34 -31.29
C ALA A 277 2.18 -1.15 -31.87
N VAL A 278 2.78 -1.36 -33.01
CA VAL A 278 3.46 -0.32 -33.81
C VAL A 278 2.50 0.16 -34.88
N LEU A 279 1.92 1.33 -34.66
CA LEU A 279 0.90 1.88 -35.53
C LEU A 279 1.46 2.97 -36.46
N THR A 280 0.84 3.15 -37.60
CA THR A 280 1.01 4.38 -38.40
C THR A 280 0.71 5.62 -37.55
N LYS A 281 1.19 6.80 -37.95
CA LYS A 281 1.01 8.05 -37.17
C LYS A 281 -0.46 8.39 -36.93
N ASP A 282 -1.32 8.18 -37.91
CA ASP A 282 -2.77 8.36 -37.81
C ASP A 282 -3.43 7.29 -36.88
N GLY A 283 -2.78 6.14 -36.73
CA GLY A 283 -3.26 5.03 -35.90
C GLY A 283 -4.26 4.12 -36.65
N GLU A 284 -4.36 4.26 -37.97
CA GLU A 284 -5.35 3.52 -38.76
C GLU A 284 -4.86 2.13 -39.21
N ARG A 285 -3.55 1.86 -39.09
CA ARG A 285 -2.95 0.58 -39.49
C ARG A 285 -1.85 0.16 -38.52
N GLU A 286 -1.79 -1.09 -38.20
CA GLU A 286 -0.70 -1.72 -37.51
C GLU A 286 0.38 -2.18 -38.49
N MET A 287 1.63 -1.87 -38.15
CA MET A 287 2.84 -2.18 -38.92
C MET A 287 3.61 -3.34 -38.32
N GLY A 288 3.37 -3.71 -37.07
CA GLY A 288 4.05 -4.74 -36.31
C GLY A 288 3.92 -4.55 -34.81
N CYS A 289 4.68 -5.36 -34.05
CA CYS A 289 4.70 -5.29 -32.59
C CYS A 289 6.12 -5.28 -32.04
N VAL A 290 6.26 -4.71 -30.83
CA VAL A 290 7.46 -4.80 -29.99
C VAL A 290 7.07 -5.42 -28.65
N TYR A 291 7.77 -6.45 -28.23
CA TYR A 291 7.57 -7.17 -26.97
C TYR A 291 8.77 -6.99 -26.07
N ILE A 292 8.54 -6.66 -24.81
CA ILE A 292 9.55 -6.55 -23.76
C ILE A 292 9.15 -7.51 -22.64
N LYS A 293 9.91 -8.57 -22.41
CA LYS A 293 9.59 -9.60 -21.41
C LYS A 293 10.80 -9.96 -20.56
N PRO A 294 10.62 -10.61 -19.40
CA PRO A 294 11.72 -11.18 -18.63
C PRO A 294 12.54 -12.13 -19.50
N SER A 295 13.86 -12.03 -19.43
CA SER A 295 14.72 -12.96 -20.17
C SER A 295 14.62 -14.36 -19.60
N SER A 296 14.51 -15.36 -20.47
CA SER A 296 14.60 -16.77 -20.12
C SER A 296 16.04 -17.25 -19.87
N LYS A 297 17.04 -16.40 -20.19
CA LYS A 297 18.46 -16.72 -20.11
C LYS A 297 19.15 -15.90 -19.04
N PRO A 298 20.11 -16.50 -18.29
CA PRO A 298 20.87 -15.77 -17.27
C PRO A 298 21.73 -14.66 -17.89
N GLY A 299 21.94 -13.60 -17.11
CA GLY A 299 22.76 -12.45 -17.51
C GLY A 299 22.01 -11.34 -18.23
N PHE A 300 20.73 -11.52 -18.58
CA PHE A 300 19.90 -10.47 -19.19
C PHE A 300 18.72 -10.13 -18.29
N GLY A 301 18.49 -8.83 -18.09
CA GLY A 301 17.34 -8.31 -17.35
C GLY A 301 16.04 -8.34 -18.17
N ALA A 302 16.16 -8.25 -19.50
CA ALA A 302 15.02 -8.30 -20.42
C ALA A 302 15.39 -9.01 -21.73
N GLU A 303 14.37 -9.55 -22.40
CA GLU A 303 14.40 -10.01 -23.78
C GLU A 303 13.44 -9.15 -24.59
N VAL A 304 13.92 -8.56 -25.68
CA VAL A 304 13.12 -7.76 -26.60
C VAL A 304 13.03 -8.48 -27.94
N SER A 305 11.81 -8.64 -28.41
CA SER A 305 11.52 -9.18 -29.75
C SER A 305 10.56 -8.25 -30.47
N LEU A 306 10.61 -8.27 -31.78
CA LEU A 306 9.73 -7.47 -32.62
C LEU A 306 9.48 -8.13 -33.96
N TRP A 307 8.35 -7.80 -34.54
CA TRP A 307 8.02 -8.19 -35.90
C TRP A 307 7.37 -7.00 -36.64
N VAL A 308 7.43 -7.06 -37.96
CA VAL A 308 6.70 -6.15 -38.85
C VAL A 308 5.95 -6.95 -39.90
N THR A 309 4.92 -6.35 -40.52
CA THR A 309 4.23 -6.99 -41.64
C THR A 309 5.20 -7.23 -42.79
N LYS A 310 4.87 -8.21 -43.67
CA LYS A 310 5.69 -8.48 -44.86
C LYS A 310 5.82 -7.24 -45.75
N ALA A 311 4.74 -6.46 -45.89
CA ALA A 311 4.76 -5.24 -46.68
C ALA A 311 5.73 -4.18 -46.11
N ASP A 312 5.70 -3.96 -44.80
CA ASP A 312 6.59 -3.00 -44.13
C ASP A 312 8.05 -3.53 -44.09
N PHE A 313 8.23 -4.85 -44.02
CA PHE A 313 9.56 -5.48 -44.15
C PHE A 313 10.19 -5.20 -45.52
N ASP A 314 9.42 -5.33 -46.59
CA ASP A 314 9.90 -5.10 -47.97
C ASP A 314 10.26 -3.63 -48.22
N GLU A 315 9.70 -2.70 -47.42
CA GLU A 315 10.05 -1.28 -47.43
C GLU A 315 11.26 -0.95 -46.51
N GLY A 316 11.82 -1.96 -45.83
CA GLY A 316 12.98 -1.80 -44.95
C GLY A 316 12.63 -1.29 -43.55
N PHE A 317 11.37 -1.30 -43.18
CA PHE A 317 10.92 -0.78 -41.88
C PHE A 317 11.40 -1.68 -40.70
N ASP A 318 11.60 -2.95 -40.92
CA ASP A 318 12.08 -3.90 -39.89
C ASP A 318 13.43 -3.46 -39.28
N ALA A 319 14.41 -3.12 -40.11
CA ALA A 319 15.69 -2.62 -39.62
C ALA A 319 15.55 -1.27 -38.90
N GLN A 320 14.70 -0.39 -39.43
CA GLN A 320 14.44 0.91 -38.83
C GLN A 320 13.77 0.77 -37.46
N LEU A 321 12.79 -0.11 -37.33
CA LEU A 321 12.11 -0.39 -36.06
C LEU A 321 13.07 -0.99 -35.04
N TYR A 322 13.92 -1.93 -35.45
CA TYR A 322 14.91 -2.54 -34.58
C TYR A 322 15.89 -1.50 -34.01
N ASP A 323 16.52 -0.72 -34.88
CA ASP A 323 17.48 0.33 -34.45
C ASP A 323 16.82 1.34 -33.51
N TRP A 324 15.58 1.69 -33.78
CA TRP A 324 14.82 2.60 -32.94
C TRP A 324 14.44 1.95 -31.59
N ALA A 325 13.98 0.70 -31.61
CA ALA A 325 13.56 0.00 -30.39
C ALA A 325 14.75 -0.25 -29.45
N GLU A 326 15.94 -0.58 -29.97
CA GLU A 326 17.17 -0.73 -29.19
C GLU A 326 17.48 0.57 -28.43
N GLN A 327 17.48 1.73 -29.12
CA GLN A 327 17.71 3.03 -28.50
C GLN A 327 16.61 3.41 -27.50
N TRP A 328 15.34 3.16 -27.85
CA TRP A 328 14.23 3.47 -26.97
C TRP A 328 14.29 2.66 -25.66
N VAL A 329 14.57 1.37 -25.75
CA VAL A 329 14.70 0.51 -24.57
C VAL A 329 15.89 0.94 -23.71
N GLU A 330 17.05 1.21 -24.30
CA GLU A 330 18.23 1.69 -23.57
C GLU A 330 17.98 3.01 -22.82
N MET A 331 17.26 3.95 -23.44
CA MET A 331 17.05 5.28 -22.85
C MET A 331 15.87 5.34 -21.89
N SER A 332 14.86 4.48 -22.06
CA SER A 332 13.54 4.65 -21.41
C SER A 332 13.16 3.53 -20.46
N TRP A 333 13.87 2.40 -20.47
CA TRP A 333 13.56 1.25 -19.63
C TRP A 333 14.64 0.98 -18.58
N PRO A 334 14.29 0.38 -17.44
CA PRO A 334 15.21 0.26 -16.31
C PRO A 334 16.11 -0.99 -16.39
N PHE A 335 16.50 -1.43 -17.60
CA PHE A 335 17.32 -2.63 -17.80
C PHE A 335 18.76 -2.26 -18.09
N SER A 336 19.71 -2.98 -17.50
CA SER A 336 21.15 -2.83 -17.76
C SER A 336 21.66 -3.71 -18.88
N GLU A 337 21.08 -4.90 -19.03
CA GLU A 337 21.47 -5.90 -20.04
C GLU A 337 20.20 -6.40 -20.73
N VAL A 338 20.08 -6.14 -22.01
CA VAL A 338 18.90 -6.50 -22.82
C VAL A 338 19.33 -7.44 -23.94
N ALA A 339 18.62 -8.56 -24.08
CA ALA A 339 18.82 -9.51 -25.15
C ALA A 339 17.89 -9.20 -26.34
N TYR A 340 18.44 -9.27 -27.54
CA TYR A 340 17.71 -9.19 -28.82
C TYR A 340 17.97 -10.44 -29.65
N PRO A 341 17.30 -11.59 -29.35
CA PRO A 341 17.50 -12.84 -30.07
C PRO A 341 17.09 -12.73 -31.56
N GLY A 342 17.93 -13.26 -32.44
CA GLY A 342 17.75 -13.16 -33.88
C GLY A 342 18.12 -11.78 -34.46
N ARG A 343 18.68 -10.88 -33.62
CA ARG A 343 19.16 -9.54 -33.98
C ARG A 343 20.63 -9.40 -33.60
N SER A 344 20.94 -8.67 -32.51
CA SER A 344 22.31 -8.57 -31.99
C SER A 344 22.86 -9.90 -31.47
N ILE A 345 21.99 -10.85 -31.11
CA ILE A 345 22.35 -12.21 -30.69
C ILE A 345 21.79 -13.20 -31.71
N GLU A 346 22.69 -13.85 -32.48
CA GLU A 346 22.29 -14.88 -33.42
C GLU A 346 21.52 -16.02 -32.74
N TRP A 347 20.47 -16.54 -33.38
CA TRP A 347 19.64 -17.63 -32.84
C TRP A 347 20.44 -18.84 -32.40
N THR A 348 21.44 -19.22 -33.19
CA THR A 348 22.32 -20.35 -32.84
C THR A 348 23.17 -20.13 -31.61
N ALA A 349 23.44 -18.88 -31.25
CA ALA A 349 24.12 -18.51 -30.00
C ALA A 349 23.08 -18.47 -28.85
N TRP A 350 21.93 -17.87 -29.08
CA TRP A 350 20.85 -17.78 -28.11
C TRP A 350 20.34 -19.14 -27.65
N ASP A 351 20.15 -20.08 -28.57
CA ASP A 351 19.65 -21.42 -28.28
C ASP A 351 20.65 -22.23 -27.38
N LYS A 352 21.91 -21.83 -27.29
CA LYS A 352 22.96 -22.48 -26.49
C LYS A 352 23.15 -21.91 -25.09
N LEU A 353 22.60 -20.73 -24.80
CA LEU A 353 22.58 -20.14 -23.47
C LEU A 353 21.58 -20.88 -22.57
#